data_34dd153f0cd5321da3a38fa4dea5addd
#
_entry.id   34dd153f0cd5321da3a38fa4dea5addd
#
_cell.length_a   1.000
_cell.length_b   1.000
_cell.length_c   1.000
_cell.angle_alpha   90.00
_cell.angle_beta   90.00
_cell.angle_gamma   90.00
#
_symmetry.space_group_name_H-M   'P 1'
#
loop_
_entity.id
_entity.type
_entity.pdbx_description
1 polymer ?
#
loop_
_entity_poly.entity_id
_entity_poly.type
_entity_poly.pdbx_seq_one_letter_code
_entity_poly.pdbx_strand_id
1 'polypeptide(L)'
;MKGDIGVIGLAVMGQNLILNMNDNGFKVVAFNRTTSKVDDFLNGAAKNTNIIGAYSLQDLVDKLEKPRKIMMMVRAGSVVDNFIEQLVPLLDEADIIIDGGNANYPDSTRRTHELAAKGIRFIGAGVSGGEEGARHGPSIMPGGDEAAWPAVKPIFQAISAKTPQGEPCCDWVGRDGAGHFVKMVHNGIEYGDMQLICEAYQFMKDGLGLSYDEMHQIFNEWNKTELDSYLVEITAAILGYRDENGEPLVEKILDTAGQKGTGKWTGINALDLGIPLTLISEAVFARCVSAFKDQRAQANSLFGKTITPIEGDKAAWVDALRQALLASKIISYAQGFMLIREASENNDWALNYGNTALLWREGCIIRSAFLGNIRDAYEANPDLVFLGSDPYFKGVLETCLPAWRKVVAKAIECGIPMPCMASAITFLDGYTSERLPANLLQAQRDYFGAHTYERTDKPRGEFFHTNWTGKGGDTASTTYDI
;
A
#
# COMPACT_ATOMS: atom_id res chain seq x y z
N MET A 1 39.84 7.36 -0.97
CA MET A 1 38.98 6.61 -0.03
C MET A 1 37.78 6.10 -0.82
N LYS A 2 37.42 4.86 -0.67
CA LYS A 2 36.26 4.26 -1.36
C LYS A 2 34.95 4.53 -0.59
N GLY A 3 33.83 4.48 -1.32
CA GLY A 3 32.50 4.66 -0.76
C GLY A 3 31.89 3.35 -0.26
N ASP A 4 31.03 3.44 0.74
CA ASP A 4 30.33 2.30 1.35
C ASP A 4 29.18 1.79 0.48
N ILE A 5 28.52 2.70 -0.26
CA ILE A 5 27.38 2.43 -1.15
C ILE A 5 27.34 3.41 -2.30
N GLY A 6 26.97 2.93 -3.49
CA GLY A 6 26.65 3.74 -4.65
C GLY A 6 25.15 3.95 -4.79
N VAL A 7 24.72 5.14 -5.21
CA VAL A 7 23.31 5.41 -5.52
C VAL A 7 23.18 5.98 -6.92
N ILE A 8 22.36 5.32 -7.74
CA ILE A 8 22.01 5.71 -9.11
C ILE A 8 20.65 6.40 -9.12
N GLY A 9 20.62 7.66 -9.58
CA GLY A 9 19.38 8.42 -9.72
C GLY A 9 19.28 9.57 -8.71
N LEU A 10 19.35 10.79 -9.24
CA LEU A 10 19.35 12.05 -8.48
C LEU A 10 18.03 12.82 -8.66
N ALA A 11 16.89 12.11 -8.62
CA ALA A 11 15.59 12.71 -8.39
C ALA A 11 15.37 12.91 -6.88
N VAL A 12 14.20 13.48 -6.49
CA VAL A 12 13.89 13.86 -5.11
C VAL A 12 14.23 12.76 -4.09
N MET A 13 13.75 11.54 -4.29
CA MET A 13 13.99 10.42 -3.37
C MET A 13 15.48 10.04 -3.28
N GLY A 14 16.16 9.96 -4.43
CA GLY A 14 17.56 9.56 -4.48
C GLY A 14 18.47 10.57 -3.78
N GLN A 15 18.29 11.87 -4.04
CA GLN A 15 19.07 12.93 -3.36
C GLN A 15 18.87 12.89 -1.85
N ASN A 16 17.63 12.78 -1.38
CA ASN A 16 17.31 12.78 0.05
C ASN A 16 17.85 11.53 0.76
N LEU A 17 17.78 10.34 0.13
CA LEU A 17 18.38 9.13 0.69
C LEU A 17 19.92 9.23 0.76
N ILE A 18 20.58 9.80 -0.25
CA ILE A 18 22.04 10.02 -0.24
C ILE A 18 22.43 10.94 0.91
N LEU A 19 21.70 12.04 1.11
CA LEU A 19 21.96 12.97 2.20
C LEU A 19 21.73 12.30 3.56
N ASN A 20 20.67 11.53 3.70
CA ASN A 20 20.37 10.77 4.92
C ASN A 20 21.50 9.74 5.22
N MET A 21 21.96 8.99 4.22
CA MET A 21 23.12 8.07 4.39
C MET A 21 24.37 8.83 4.84
N ASN A 22 24.67 9.98 4.21
CA ASN A 22 25.81 10.78 4.57
C ASN A 22 25.73 11.32 6.01
N ASP A 23 24.55 11.77 6.44
CA ASP A 23 24.31 12.26 7.81
C ASP A 23 24.48 11.16 8.87
N ASN A 24 24.21 9.90 8.46
CA ASN A 24 24.45 8.71 9.30
C ASN A 24 25.89 8.16 9.17
N GLY A 25 26.81 8.92 8.55
CA GLY A 25 28.24 8.63 8.53
C GLY A 25 28.73 7.75 7.40
N PHE A 26 27.85 7.35 6.46
CA PHE A 26 28.23 6.56 5.30
C PHE A 26 28.78 7.42 4.17
N LYS A 27 29.79 6.93 3.49
CA LYS A 27 30.35 7.54 2.28
C LYS A 27 29.56 7.06 1.07
N VAL A 28 28.83 7.96 0.45
CA VAL A 28 27.99 7.63 -0.70
C VAL A 28 28.64 8.07 -1.99
N VAL A 29 28.62 7.21 -3.01
CA VAL A 29 29.00 7.56 -4.37
C VAL A 29 27.72 7.83 -5.17
N ALA A 30 27.52 9.07 -5.61
CA ALA A 30 26.32 9.50 -6.32
C ALA A 30 26.55 9.48 -7.84
N PHE A 31 25.64 8.83 -8.57
CA PHE A 31 25.66 8.78 -10.03
C PHE A 31 24.28 9.09 -10.62
N ASN A 32 24.29 9.78 -11.75
CA ASN A 32 23.08 9.98 -12.56
C ASN A 32 23.43 9.93 -14.05
N ARG A 33 22.55 9.33 -14.87
CA ARG A 33 22.76 9.24 -16.33
C ARG A 33 23.06 10.59 -16.98
N THR A 34 22.37 11.65 -16.55
CA THR A 34 22.70 13.02 -16.91
C THR A 34 23.70 13.54 -15.89
N THR A 35 24.98 13.59 -16.28
CA THR A 35 26.10 13.86 -15.36
C THR A 35 26.09 15.27 -14.78
N SER A 36 25.56 16.28 -15.50
CA SER A 36 25.39 17.62 -14.95
C SER A 36 24.58 17.67 -13.66
N LYS A 37 23.61 16.73 -13.47
CA LYS A 37 22.88 16.61 -12.21
C LYS A 37 23.74 16.17 -11.03
N VAL A 38 24.87 15.50 -11.28
CA VAL A 38 25.85 15.17 -10.24
C VAL A 38 26.53 16.45 -9.77
N ASP A 39 26.98 17.28 -10.73
CA ASP A 39 27.61 18.56 -10.41
C ASP A 39 26.62 19.51 -9.70
N ASP A 40 25.39 19.61 -10.18
CA ASP A 40 24.32 20.41 -9.55
C ASP A 40 24.08 19.97 -8.10
N PHE A 41 24.01 18.66 -7.87
CA PHE A 41 23.80 18.10 -6.54
C PHE A 41 25.00 18.37 -5.61
N LEU A 42 26.22 18.13 -6.06
CA LEU A 42 27.44 18.33 -5.27
C LEU A 42 27.71 19.81 -4.97
N ASN A 43 27.36 20.70 -5.87
CA ASN A 43 27.51 22.15 -5.68
C ASN A 43 26.31 22.77 -4.93
N GLY A 44 25.18 22.06 -4.88
CA GLY A 44 23.94 22.46 -4.22
C GLY A 44 23.72 21.78 -2.87
N ALA A 45 22.77 20.87 -2.80
CA ALA A 45 22.31 20.23 -1.57
C ALA A 45 23.40 19.39 -0.87
N ALA A 46 24.33 18.80 -1.62
CA ALA A 46 25.42 18.00 -1.09
C ALA A 46 26.72 18.82 -0.85
N LYS A 47 26.66 20.15 -0.96
CA LYS A 47 27.83 21.02 -0.73
C LYS A 47 28.33 20.86 0.70
N ASN A 48 29.65 20.71 0.85
CA ASN A 48 30.35 20.50 2.13
C ASN A 48 30.07 19.14 2.81
N THR A 49 29.56 18.16 2.08
CA THR A 49 29.41 16.77 2.54
C THR A 49 30.60 15.90 2.08
N ASN A 50 30.62 14.63 2.52
CA ASN A 50 31.59 13.64 2.09
C ASN A 50 31.11 12.80 0.88
N ILE A 51 30.06 13.24 0.20
CA ILE A 51 29.47 12.56 -0.95
C ILE A 51 30.42 12.69 -2.15
N ILE A 52 30.62 11.57 -2.84
CA ILE A 52 31.54 11.44 -3.97
C ILE A 52 30.71 11.39 -5.27
N GLY A 53 31.01 12.23 -6.24
CA GLY A 53 30.40 12.16 -7.56
C GLY A 53 31.04 11.07 -8.43
N ALA A 54 30.23 10.39 -9.23
CA ALA A 54 30.68 9.50 -10.31
C ALA A 54 30.08 9.95 -11.64
N TYR A 55 30.83 9.81 -12.73
CA TYR A 55 30.50 10.32 -14.05
C TYR A 55 30.34 9.23 -15.11
N SER A 56 30.57 7.98 -14.74
CA SER A 56 30.24 6.78 -15.50
C SER A 56 29.94 5.62 -14.55
N LEU A 57 29.34 4.53 -15.05
CA LEU A 57 29.11 3.32 -14.24
C LEU A 57 30.44 2.67 -13.84
N GLN A 58 31.45 2.69 -14.70
CA GLN A 58 32.80 2.21 -14.36
C GLN A 58 33.38 3.05 -13.21
N ASP A 59 33.30 4.38 -13.30
CA ASP A 59 33.77 5.30 -12.26
C ASP A 59 33.04 5.10 -10.93
N LEU A 60 31.73 4.83 -10.98
CA LEU A 60 30.93 4.46 -9.80
C LEU A 60 31.46 3.17 -9.15
N VAL A 61 31.62 2.12 -9.93
CA VAL A 61 32.10 0.80 -9.47
C VAL A 61 33.52 0.88 -8.89
N ASP A 62 34.43 1.60 -9.56
CA ASP A 62 35.82 1.77 -9.12
C ASP A 62 35.92 2.54 -7.79
N LYS A 63 34.95 3.39 -7.46
CA LYS A 63 34.92 4.18 -6.24
C LYS A 63 34.28 3.44 -5.03
N LEU A 64 33.80 2.20 -5.19
CA LEU A 64 33.13 1.45 -4.12
C LEU A 64 34.01 0.40 -3.44
N GLU A 65 33.80 0.19 -2.15
CA GLU A 65 34.41 -0.93 -1.41
C GLU A 65 33.68 -2.25 -1.68
N LYS A 66 34.43 -3.36 -1.68
CA LYS A 66 33.88 -4.71 -1.86
C LYS A 66 33.40 -5.31 -0.52
N PRO A 67 32.29 -6.10 -0.53
CA PRO A 67 31.36 -6.26 -1.63
C PRO A 67 30.67 -4.95 -1.97
N ARG A 68 30.64 -4.60 -3.24
CA ARG A 68 30.05 -3.34 -3.68
C ARG A 68 28.54 -3.39 -3.49
N LYS A 69 27.96 -2.27 -3.06
CA LYS A 69 26.53 -2.08 -2.89
C LYS A 69 26.07 -0.94 -3.79
N ILE A 70 25.18 -1.21 -4.73
CA ILE A 70 24.72 -0.21 -5.70
C ILE A 70 23.19 -0.16 -5.65
N MET A 71 22.65 0.93 -5.13
CA MET A 71 21.22 1.18 -5.03
C MET A 71 20.72 2.01 -6.20
N MET A 72 19.67 1.54 -6.87
CA MET A 72 19.03 2.23 -7.97
C MET A 72 17.74 2.89 -7.47
N MET A 73 17.65 4.22 -7.60
CA MET A 73 16.48 5.05 -7.36
C MET A 73 15.95 5.59 -8.68
N VAL A 74 15.54 4.68 -9.56
CA VAL A 74 15.12 4.97 -10.92
C VAL A 74 13.70 4.49 -11.20
N ARG A 75 13.17 4.85 -12.37
CA ARG A 75 11.84 4.37 -12.78
C ARG A 75 11.85 2.84 -12.93
N ALA A 76 10.82 2.20 -12.37
CA ALA A 76 10.62 0.75 -12.48
C ALA A 76 10.48 0.25 -13.93
N GLY A 77 10.65 -1.05 -14.12
CA GLY A 77 10.57 -1.73 -15.40
C GLY A 77 11.90 -1.77 -16.13
N SER A 78 11.90 -1.65 -17.46
CA SER A 78 13.07 -1.80 -18.34
C SER A 78 14.24 -0.87 -18.02
N VAL A 79 13.99 0.26 -17.36
CA VAL A 79 15.09 1.16 -16.95
C VAL A 79 16.00 0.49 -15.93
N VAL A 80 15.44 -0.28 -14.99
CA VAL A 80 16.20 -1.07 -14.02
C VAL A 80 16.99 -2.16 -14.73
N ASP A 81 16.37 -2.90 -15.65
CA ASP A 81 17.01 -3.96 -16.41
C ASP A 81 18.20 -3.42 -17.24
N ASN A 82 18.03 -2.27 -17.90
CA ASN A 82 19.10 -1.60 -18.66
C ASN A 82 20.31 -1.20 -17.78
N PHE A 83 20.08 -0.80 -16.53
CA PHE A 83 21.19 -0.54 -15.60
C PHE A 83 21.86 -1.84 -15.15
N ILE A 84 21.08 -2.88 -14.85
CA ILE A 84 21.60 -4.21 -14.50
C ILE A 84 22.50 -4.75 -15.61
N GLU A 85 22.05 -4.72 -16.87
CA GLU A 85 22.83 -5.16 -18.02
C GLU A 85 24.19 -4.46 -18.16
N GLN A 86 24.24 -3.15 -17.87
CA GLN A 86 25.44 -2.36 -17.93
C GLN A 86 26.36 -2.57 -16.70
N LEU A 87 25.80 -2.87 -15.53
CA LEU A 87 26.54 -3.07 -14.29
C LEU A 87 27.16 -4.46 -14.21
N VAL A 88 26.44 -5.50 -14.64
CA VAL A 88 26.89 -6.90 -14.52
C VAL A 88 28.31 -7.13 -15.02
N PRO A 89 28.77 -6.62 -16.20
CA PRO A 89 30.15 -6.81 -16.66
C PRO A 89 31.22 -6.10 -15.81
N LEU A 90 30.83 -5.18 -14.94
CA LEU A 90 31.73 -4.37 -14.11
C LEU A 90 31.81 -4.87 -12.66
N LEU A 91 30.94 -5.81 -12.27
CA LEU A 91 30.81 -6.30 -10.91
C LEU A 91 31.51 -7.64 -10.73
N ASP A 92 31.94 -7.89 -9.49
CA ASP A 92 32.50 -9.15 -9.07
C ASP A 92 31.49 -10.02 -8.34
N GLU A 93 31.84 -11.28 -8.10
CA GLU A 93 31.04 -12.20 -7.28
C GLU A 93 30.78 -11.61 -5.88
N ALA A 94 29.57 -11.81 -5.38
CA ALA A 94 29.03 -11.28 -4.12
C ALA A 94 28.82 -9.76 -4.06
N ASP A 95 29.06 -9.00 -5.12
CA ASP A 95 28.58 -7.61 -5.21
C ASP A 95 27.05 -7.57 -5.22
N ILE A 96 26.47 -6.47 -4.76
CA ILE A 96 25.05 -6.35 -4.46
C ILE A 96 24.42 -5.24 -5.30
N ILE A 97 23.39 -5.56 -6.06
CA ILE A 97 22.50 -4.61 -6.72
C ILE A 97 21.22 -4.47 -5.89
N ILE A 98 20.79 -3.24 -5.63
CA ILE A 98 19.60 -2.92 -4.85
C ILE A 98 18.66 -2.10 -5.73
N ASP A 99 17.43 -2.58 -5.94
CA ASP A 99 16.37 -1.80 -6.56
C ASP A 99 15.51 -1.16 -5.45
N GLY A 100 15.68 0.14 -5.25
CA GLY A 100 14.92 0.93 -4.26
C GLY A 100 13.69 1.63 -4.85
N GLY A 101 13.35 1.35 -6.10
CA GLY A 101 12.16 1.88 -6.77
C GLY A 101 10.86 1.17 -6.36
N ASN A 102 9.74 1.65 -6.90
CA ASN A 102 8.46 0.92 -6.77
C ASN A 102 8.33 -0.09 -7.92
N ALA A 103 9.12 -1.16 -7.88
CA ALA A 103 9.12 -2.19 -8.91
C ALA A 103 7.97 -3.19 -8.72
N ASN A 104 7.58 -3.84 -9.83
CA ASN A 104 6.67 -4.97 -9.75
C ASN A 104 7.42 -6.20 -9.23
N TYR A 105 6.86 -6.91 -8.25
CA TYR A 105 7.54 -7.99 -7.56
C TYR A 105 7.95 -9.18 -8.46
N PRO A 106 7.22 -9.56 -9.54
CA PRO A 106 7.69 -10.60 -10.45
C PRO A 106 9.01 -10.24 -11.16
N ASP A 107 9.20 -8.95 -11.48
CA ASP A 107 10.49 -8.48 -12.02
C ASP A 107 11.60 -8.63 -10.99
N SER A 108 11.32 -8.37 -9.72
CA SER A 108 12.30 -8.51 -8.63
C SER A 108 12.65 -9.97 -8.40
N THR A 109 11.66 -10.87 -8.42
CA THR A 109 11.88 -12.33 -8.36
C THR A 109 12.79 -12.79 -9.51
N ARG A 110 12.44 -12.42 -10.75
CA ARG A 110 13.24 -12.74 -11.93
C ARG A 110 14.67 -12.22 -11.81
N ARG A 111 14.84 -10.96 -11.41
CA ARG A 111 16.17 -10.33 -11.24
C ARG A 111 16.99 -11.02 -10.16
N THR A 112 16.37 -11.43 -9.06
CA THR A 112 17.05 -12.21 -8.00
C THR A 112 17.65 -13.49 -8.57
N HIS A 113 16.88 -14.27 -9.33
CA HIS A 113 17.35 -15.54 -9.90
C HIS A 113 18.38 -15.34 -11.02
N GLU A 114 18.15 -14.38 -11.93
CA GLU A 114 19.07 -14.11 -13.04
C GLU A 114 20.45 -13.60 -12.58
N LEU A 115 20.48 -12.80 -11.51
CA LEU A 115 21.73 -12.26 -10.94
C LEU A 115 22.45 -13.30 -10.08
N ALA A 116 21.72 -14.10 -9.31
CA ALA A 116 22.29 -15.21 -8.55
C ALA A 116 23.04 -16.20 -9.45
N ALA A 117 22.51 -16.50 -10.66
CA ALA A 117 23.18 -17.32 -11.66
C ALA A 117 24.51 -16.74 -12.16
N LYS A 118 24.78 -15.45 -11.93
CA LYS A 118 26.00 -14.73 -12.28
C LYS A 118 26.89 -14.42 -11.07
N GLY A 119 26.54 -14.97 -9.88
CA GLY A 119 27.23 -14.72 -8.63
C GLY A 119 26.99 -13.34 -8.01
N ILE A 120 26.05 -12.55 -8.56
CA ILE A 120 25.70 -11.21 -8.08
C ILE A 120 24.43 -11.31 -7.24
N ARG A 121 24.40 -10.61 -6.11
CA ARG A 121 23.27 -10.61 -5.19
C ARG A 121 22.30 -9.47 -5.51
N PHE A 122 21.01 -9.72 -5.29
CA PHE A 122 19.98 -8.72 -5.54
C PHE A 122 19.08 -8.50 -4.32
N ILE A 123 18.77 -7.23 -4.05
CA ILE A 123 17.74 -6.84 -3.07
C ILE A 123 16.71 -5.93 -3.77
N GLY A 124 15.45 -6.29 -3.70
CA GLY A 124 14.33 -5.42 -4.00
C GLY A 124 13.83 -4.76 -2.70
N ALA A 125 14.02 -3.46 -2.57
CA ALA A 125 13.72 -2.74 -1.34
C ALA A 125 12.60 -1.70 -1.56
N GLY A 126 11.41 -1.95 -1.00
CA GLY A 126 10.36 -0.95 -0.93
C GLY A 126 10.76 0.18 0.04
N VAL A 127 10.72 1.43 -0.43
CA VAL A 127 10.99 2.61 0.40
C VAL A 127 9.72 3.44 0.53
N SER A 128 9.34 3.81 1.75
CA SER A 128 8.17 4.63 2.06
C SER A 128 8.55 5.90 2.83
N GLY A 129 7.63 6.88 2.91
CA GLY A 129 7.80 8.12 3.66
C GLY A 129 7.88 9.39 2.80
N GLY A 130 7.83 9.26 1.46
CA GLY A 130 7.94 10.40 0.56
C GLY A 130 9.28 11.14 0.67
N GLU A 131 9.28 12.42 0.31
CA GLU A 131 10.47 13.26 0.34
C GLU A 131 11.04 13.42 1.75
N GLU A 132 10.18 13.74 2.70
CA GLU A 132 10.53 13.97 4.10
C GLU A 132 11.05 12.68 4.75
N GLY A 133 10.37 11.57 4.54
CA GLY A 133 10.82 10.26 5.03
C GLY A 133 12.17 9.87 4.45
N ALA A 134 12.39 10.03 3.15
CA ALA A 134 13.68 9.73 2.53
C ALA A 134 14.83 10.54 3.15
N ARG A 135 14.55 11.79 3.53
CA ARG A 135 15.54 12.69 4.13
C ARG A 135 15.82 12.40 5.61
N HIS A 136 14.79 12.08 6.39
CA HIS A 136 14.88 12.07 7.87
C HIS A 136 14.59 10.70 8.50
N GLY A 137 14.21 9.71 7.71
CA GLY A 137 13.97 8.35 8.18
C GLY A 137 12.81 7.69 7.43
N PRO A 138 13.08 6.91 6.37
CA PRO A 138 12.05 6.14 5.68
C PRO A 138 11.74 4.83 6.40
N SER A 139 10.56 4.26 6.14
CA SER A 139 10.32 2.82 6.31
C SER A 139 10.92 2.09 5.11
N ILE A 140 11.69 1.01 5.35
CA ILE A 140 12.34 0.24 4.28
C ILE A 140 11.98 -1.24 4.41
N MET A 141 11.54 -1.83 3.30
CA MET A 141 11.08 -3.22 3.20
C MET A 141 11.99 -4.01 2.25
N PRO A 142 13.17 -4.48 2.70
CA PRO A 142 14.11 -5.24 1.86
C PRO A 142 13.70 -6.71 1.72
N GLY A 143 13.79 -7.22 0.50
CA GLY A 143 13.65 -8.64 0.18
C GLY A 143 14.56 -9.03 -1.00
N GLY A 144 14.74 -10.32 -1.27
CA GLY A 144 15.59 -10.78 -2.38
C GLY A 144 16.53 -11.91 -2.01
N ASP A 145 17.82 -11.75 -2.28
CA ASP A 145 18.86 -12.67 -1.85
C ASP A 145 19.23 -12.42 -0.37
N GLU A 146 18.85 -13.35 0.50
CA GLU A 146 19.12 -13.26 1.94
C GLU A 146 20.61 -13.10 2.28
N ALA A 147 21.50 -13.68 1.46
CA ALA A 147 22.94 -13.55 1.67
C ALA A 147 23.48 -12.12 1.48
N ALA A 148 22.72 -11.24 0.83
CA ALA A 148 23.04 -9.82 0.69
C ALA A 148 22.70 -9.01 1.96
N TRP A 149 21.71 -9.47 2.74
CA TRP A 149 21.16 -8.71 3.86
C TRP A 149 22.19 -8.29 4.91
N PRO A 150 23.10 -9.15 5.40
CA PRO A 150 24.09 -8.74 6.41
C PRO A 150 24.97 -7.56 6.00
N ALA A 151 25.24 -7.40 4.71
CA ALA A 151 26.06 -6.30 4.19
C ALA A 151 25.28 -4.98 4.02
N VAL A 152 23.96 -5.07 3.82
CA VAL A 152 23.08 -3.91 3.58
C VAL A 152 22.39 -3.45 4.86
N LYS A 153 22.09 -4.37 5.77
CA LYS A 153 21.38 -4.14 7.05
C LYS A 153 21.91 -2.93 7.83
N PRO A 154 23.23 -2.77 8.07
CA PRO A 154 23.75 -1.64 8.86
C PRO A 154 23.38 -0.29 8.24
N ILE A 155 23.43 -0.17 6.91
CA ILE A 155 23.10 1.07 6.21
C ILE A 155 21.59 1.33 6.30
N PHE A 156 20.78 0.35 5.93
CA PHE A 156 19.32 0.52 5.87
C PHE A 156 18.70 0.76 7.25
N GLN A 157 19.16 0.04 8.27
CA GLN A 157 18.69 0.28 9.64
C GLN A 157 19.18 1.61 10.20
N ALA A 158 20.36 2.11 9.84
CA ALA A 158 20.82 3.42 10.26
C ALA A 158 19.93 4.55 9.72
N ILE A 159 19.65 4.53 8.41
CA ILE A 159 18.89 5.59 7.73
C ILE A 159 17.37 5.50 7.89
N SER A 160 16.84 4.36 8.35
CA SER A 160 15.39 4.19 8.53
C SER A 160 14.88 4.99 9.73
N ALA A 161 13.58 5.31 9.73
CA ALA A 161 12.90 5.85 10.88
C ALA A 161 13.10 4.95 12.10
N LYS A 162 13.06 5.56 13.27
CA LYS A 162 13.16 4.88 14.57
C LYS A 162 11.88 5.13 15.36
N THR A 163 11.41 4.08 16.02
CA THR A 163 10.37 4.25 17.05
C THR A 163 10.91 5.05 18.23
N PRO A 164 10.03 5.55 19.12
CA PRO A 164 10.47 6.19 20.37
C PRO A 164 11.40 5.32 21.24
N GLN A 165 11.35 3.99 21.08
CA GLN A 165 12.22 3.03 21.76
C GLN A 165 13.55 2.79 21.02
N GLY A 166 13.76 3.45 19.87
CA GLY A 166 14.97 3.34 19.06
C GLY A 166 15.00 2.16 18.08
N GLU A 167 13.90 1.42 17.94
CA GLU A 167 13.80 0.31 16.99
C GLU A 167 13.69 0.80 15.54
N PRO A 168 14.49 0.27 14.61
CA PRO A 168 14.43 0.70 13.21
C PRO A 168 13.17 0.19 12.49
N CYS A 169 12.53 1.04 11.71
CA CYS A 169 11.45 0.65 10.81
C CYS A 169 12.00 0.06 9.50
N CYS A 170 12.92 -0.87 9.65
CA CYS A 170 13.57 -1.62 8.58
C CYS A 170 14.07 -2.96 9.10
N ASP A 171 13.57 -4.04 8.52
CA ASP A 171 14.12 -5.38 8.72
C ASP A 171 13.85 -6.23 7.48
N TRP A 172 14.50 -7.41 7.43
CA TRP A 172 14.32 -8.36 6.34
C TRP A 172 12.86 -8.81 6.23
N VAL A 173 12.30 -8.68 5.02
CA VAL A 173 10.90 -9.07 4.74
C VAL A 173 10.83 -10.53 4.31
N GLY A 174 11.62 -10.92 3.30
CA GLY A 174 11.56 -12.28 2.75
C GLY A 174 12.35 -12.41 1.46
N ARG A 175 12.28 -13.58 0.85
CA ARG A 175 13.03 -13.92 -0.36
C ARG A 175 12.43 -13.27 -1.61
N ASP A 176 13.22 -13.26 -2.68
CA ASP A 176 12.79 -12.89 -4.03
C ASP A 176 12.09 -11.52 -4.09
N GLY A 177 10.87 -11.47 -4.61
CA GLY A 177 10.07 -10.27 -4.74
C GLY A 177 9.35 -9.79 -3.48
N ALA A 178 9.52 -10.47 -2.33
CA ALA A 178 8.76 -10.21 -1.11
C ALA A 178 8.78 -8.75 -0.65
N GLY A 179 9.94 -8.09 -0.68
CA GLY A 179 10.06 -6.68 -0.27
C GLY A 179 9.21 -5.74 -1.11
N HIS A 180 9.25 -5.90 -2.43
CA HIS A 180 8.44 -5.09 -3.34
C HIS A 180 6.95 -5.47 -3.28
N PHE A 181 6.61 -6.74 -3.03
CA PHE A 181 5.22 -7.17 -2.83
C PHE A 181 4.61 -6.50 -1.59
N VAL A 182 5.29 -6.57 -0.46
CA VAL A 182 4.84 -5.92 0.79
C VAL A 182 4.71 -4.41 0.59
N LYS A 183 5.64 -3.77 -0.13
CA LYS A 183 5.53 -2.35 -0.47
C LYS A 183 4.36 -2.06 -1.42
N MET A 184 4.07 -2.93 -2.35
CA MET A 184 2.91 -2.80 -3.25
C MET A 184 1.60 -2.85 -2.46
N VAL A 185 1.45 -3.81 -1.55
CA VAL A 185 0.26 -3.92 -0.69
C VAL A 185 0.15 -2.73 0.26
N HIS A 186 1.27 -2.29 0.87
CA HIS A 186 1.32 -1.03 1.61
C HIS A 186 0.72 0.12 0.82
N ASN A 187 1.10 0.29 -0.45
CA ASN A 187 0.53 1.35 -1.29
C ASN A 187 -0.95 1.11 -1.59
N GLY A 188 -1.41 -0.12 -1.68
CA GLY A 188 -2.84 -0.44 -1.79
C GLY A 188 -3.61 0.02 -0.55
N ILE A 189 -3.14 -0.29 0.65
CA ILE A 189 -3.71 0.19 1.92
C ILE A 189 -3.71 1.73 1.97
N GLU A 190 -2.63 2.37 1.53
CA GLU A 190 -2.54 3.84 1.41
C GLU A 190 -3.67 4.41 0.54
N TYR A 191 -3.97 3.78 -0.60
CA TYR A 191 -5.09 4.20 -1.45
C TYR A 191 -6.43 4.06 -0.74
N GLY A 192 -6.64 2.95 -0.02
CA GLY A 192 -7.82 2.72 0.81
C GLY A 192 -7.98 3.80 1.87
N ASP A 193 -6.95 4.05 2.67
CA ASP A 193 -6.97 5.04 3.75
C ASP A 193 -7.24 6.46 3.23
N MET A 194 -6.58 6.85 2.13
CA MET A 194 -6.82 8.16 1.51
C MET A 194 -8.26 8.32 1.04
N GLN A 195 -8.83 7.30 0.39
CA GLN A 195 -10.20 7.34 -0.09
C GLN A 195 -11.20 7.38 1.08
N LEU A 196 -10.99 6.60 2.12
CA LEU A 196 -11.82 6.60 3.34
C LEU A 196 -11.84 8.00 4.00
N ILE A 197 -10.69 8.65 4.09
CA ILE A 197 -10.57 10.02 4.62
C ILE A 197 -11.31 11.01 3.71
N CYS A 198 -11.20 10.88 2.38
CA CYS A 198 -11.95 11.71 1.44
C CYS A 198 -13.46 11.52 1.57
N GLU A 199 -13.93 10.30 1.81
CA GLU A 199 -15.35 10.00 2.08
C GLU A 199 -15.83 10.66 3.38
N ALA A 200 -15.03 10.60 4.43
CA ALA A 200 -15.32 11.29 5.69
C ALA A 200 -15.35 12.81 5.51
N TYR A 201 -14.38 13.37 4.79
CA TYR A 201 -14.34 14.77 4.43
C TYR A 201 -15.61 15.20 3.68
N GLN A 202 -15.99 14.46 2.64
CA GLN A 202 -17.19 14.78 1.85
C GLN A 202 -18.47 14.68 2.67
N PHE A 203 -18.61 13.67 3.53
CA PHE A 203 -19.74 13.52 4.43
C PHE A 203 -19.89 14.73 5.37
N MET A 204 -18.80 15.21 5.94
CA MET A 204 -18.78 16.39 6.82
C MET A 204 -19.08 17.67 6.07
N LYS A 205 -18.42 17.89 4.92
CA LYS A 205 -18.56 19.10 4.13
C LYS A 205 -19.95 19.21 3.49
N ASP A 206 -20.29 18.23 2.65
CA ASP A 206 -21.45 18.31 1.78
C ASP A 206 -22.72 17.79 2.49
N GLY A 207 -22.57 16.83 3.40
CA GLY A 207 -23.68 16.25 4.18
C GLY A 207 -24.03 17.10 5.39
N LEU A 208 -23.06 17.38 6.26
CA LEU A 208 -23.29 18.10 7.52
C LEU A 208 -23.14 19.62 7.39
N GLY A 209 -22.59 20.12 6.27
CA GLY A 209 -22.34 21.56 6.06
C GLY A 209 -21.36 22.14 7.08
N LEU A 210 -20.29 21.38 7.39
CA LEU A 210 -19.23 21.85 8.28
C LEU A 210 -18.24 22.74 7.52
N SER A 211 -17.75 23.77 8.18
CA SER A 211 -16.68 24.63 7.69
C SER A 211 -15.32 23.92 7.70
N TYR A 212 -14.36 24.45 6.97
CA TYR A 212 -12.98 23.95 6.95
C TYR A 212 -12.30 24.03 8.31
N ASP A 213 -12.57 25.07 9.11
CA ASP A 213 -12.03 25.22 10.45
C ASP A 213 -12.61 24.18 11.41
N GLU A 214 -13.91 23.88 11.33
CA GLU A 214 -14.51 22.81 12.09
C GLU A 214 -13.92 21.44 11.71
N MET A 215 -13.79 21.15 10.42
CA MET A 215 -13.20 19.88 9.96
C MET A 215 -11.71 19.77 10.33
N HIS A 216 -10.94 20.86 10.25
CA HIS A 216 -9.57 20.92 10.75
C HIS A 216 -9.49 20.53 12.23
N GLN A 217 -10.36 21.09 13.07
CA GLN A 217 -10.41 20.75 14.50
C GLN A 217 -10.80 19.29 14.72
N ILE A 218 -11.79 18.78 14.00
CA ILE A 218 -12.25 17.38 14.11
C ILE A 218 -11.12 16.42 13.76
N PHE A 219 -10.39 16.63 12.66
CA PHE A 219 -9.28 15.74 12.29
C PHE A 219 -8.11 15.86 13.29
N ASN A 220 -7.84 17.04 13.86
CA ASN A 220 -6.87 17.20 14.94
C ASN A 220 -7.27 16.41 16.20
N GLU A 221 -8.57 16.41 16.58
CA GLU A 221 -9.04 15.61 17.70
C GLU A 221 -9.01 14.12 17.41
N TRP A 222 -9.39 13.71 16.20
CA TRP A 222 -9.30 12.31 15.78
C TRP A 222 -7.86 11.78 15.80
N ASN A 223 -6.88 12.63 15.47
CA ASN A 223 -5.46 12.27 15.52
C ASN A 223 -4.90 12.09 16.95
N LYS A 224 -5.72 12.29 17.99
CA LYS A 224 -5.39 11.99 19.39
C LYS A 224 -6.06 10.70 19.89
N THR A 225 -6.73 9.97 19.00
CA THR A 225 -7.50 8.76 19.30
C THR A 225 -6.90 7.55 18.56
N GLU A 226 -7.66 6.46 18.47
CA GLU A 226 -7.30 5.26 17.72
C GLU A 226 -7.13 5.53 16.21
N LEU A 227 -7.55 6.70 15.73
CA LEU A 227 -7.35 7.17 14.36
C LEU A 227 -6.01 7.90 14.16
N ASP A 228 -5.16 8.05 15.20
CA ASP A 228 -3.83 8.62 15.02
C ASP A 228 -3.11 7.93 13.87
N SER A 229 -2.80 8.72 12.87
CA SER A 229 -2.11 8.27 11.66
C SER A 229 -1.56 9.45 10.89
N TYR A 230 -0.49 9.21 10.12
CA TYR A 230 0.11 10.25 9.29
C TYR A 230 -0.90 10.89 8.32
N LEU A 231 -1.78 10.11 7.69
CA LEU A 231 -2.78 10.63 6.75
C LEU A 231 -3.86 11.47 7.45
N VAL A 232 -4.26 11.15 8.68
CA VAL A 232 -5.19 11.98 9.48
C VAL A 232 -4.50 13.28 9.90
N GLU A 233 -3.23 13.22 10.33
CA GLU A 233 -2.42 14.38 10.68
C GLU A 233 -2.31 15.38 9.53
N ILE A 234 -1.87 14.91 8.35
CA ILE A 234 -1.73 15.81 7.19
C ILE A 234 -3.08 16.30 6.66
N THR A 235 -4.15 15.53 6.82
CA THR A 235 -5.51 15.99 6.47
C THR A 235 -5.92 17.17 7.33
N ALA A 236 -5.68 17.11 8.62
CA ALA A 236 -5.92 18.26 9.51
C ALA A 236 -5.12 19.49 9.06
N ALA A 237 -3.82 19.32 8.77
CA ALA A 237 -2.97 20.40 8.29
C ALA A 237 -3.47 21.01 6.96
N ILE A 238 -3.88 20.16 5.99
CA ILE A 238 -4.42 20.58 4.69
C ILE A 238 -5.71 21.39 4.86
N LEU A 239 -6.63 20.93 5.70
CA LEU A 239 -7.92 21.61 5.93
C LEU A 239 -7.74 22.95 6.65
N GLY A 240 -6.70 23.09 7.48
CA GLY A 240 -6.32 24.33 8.13
C GLY A 240 -5.57 25.32 7.23
N TYR A 241 -5.02 24.86 6.09
CA TYR A 241 -4.19 25.71 5.24
C TYR A 241 -5.01 26.72 4.44
N ARG A 242 -4.57 27.99 4.46
CA ARG A 242 -5.16 29.09 3.69
C ARG A 242 -4.16 29.60 2.67
N ASP A 243 -4.66 29.94 1.50
CA ASP A 243 -3.85 30.58 0.47
C ASP A 243 -3.57 32.06 0.80
N GLU A 244 -2.92 32.74 -0.13
CA GLU A 244 -2.57 34.16 -0.01
C GLU A 244 -3.78 35.09 0.12
N ASN A 245 -4.98 34.65 -0.26
CA ASN A 245 -6.22 35.40 -0.14
C ASN A 245 -7.03 35.03 1.12
N GLY A 246 -6.51 34.13 1.95
CA GLY A 246 -7.20 33.62 3.15
C GLY A 246 -8.25 32.54 2.90
N GLU A 247 -8.30 32.00 1.66
CA GLU A 247 -9.25 30.97 1.27
C GLU A 247 -8.67 29.55 1.47
N PRO A 248 -9.50 28.53 1.76
CA PRO A 248 -9.04 27.15 1.85
C PRO A 248 -8.42 26.69 0.53
N LEU A 249 -7.12 26.42 0.51
CA LEU A 249 -6.42 26.03 -0.71
C LEU A 249 -6.99 24.73 -1.32
N VAL A 250 -7.47 23.81 -0.50
CA VAL A 250 -8.03 22.53 -0.96
C VAL A 250 -9.22 22.70 -1.90
N GLU A 251 -9.99 23.79 -1.79
CA GLU A 251 -11.10 24.12 -2.71
C GLU A 251 -10.64 24.51 -4.10
N LYS A 252 -9.41 24.96 -4.25
CA LYS A 252 -8.82 25.35 -5.54
C LYS A 252 -8.10 24.21 -6.24
N ILE A 253 -7.98 23.05 -5.58
CA ILE A 253 -7.37 21.85 -6.16
C ILE A 253 -8.42 21.13 -7.00
N LEU A 254 -8.05 20.83 -8.26
CA LEU A 254 -8.92 20.08 -9.16
C LEU A 254 -9.17 18.67 -8.60
N ASP A 255 -10.43 18.24 -8.58
CA ASP A 255 -10.88 16.95 -8.06
C ASP A 255 -10.59 15.76 -9.01
N THR A 256 -9.34 15.66 -9.45
CA THR A 256 -8.81 14.55 -10.25
C THR A 256 -7.58 13.97 -9.55
N ALA A 257 -7.61 12.69 -9.23
CA ALA A 257 -6.52 12.01 -8.52
C ALA A 257 -5.70 11.12 -9.46
N GLY A 258 -4.39 11.43 -9.59
CA GLY A 258 -3.47 10.60 -10.34
C GLY A 258 -3.05 9.32 -9.60
N GLN A 259 -2.45 8.36 -10.33
CA GLN A 259 -1.87 7.15 -9.76
C GLN A 259 -0.61 6.72 -10.51
N LYS A 260 0.33 6.09 -9.79
CA LYS A 260 1.56 5.52 -10.38
C LYS A 260 1.45 4.02 -10.68
N GLY A 261 0.30 3.41 -10.41
CA GLY A 261 -0.04 2.02 -10.76
C GLY A 261 0.13 0.98 -9.63
N THR A 262 0.73 1.31 -8.49
CA THR A 262 0.94 0.34 -7.39
C THR A 262 -0.37 -0.16 -6.78
N GLY A 263 -1.35 0.71 -6.54
CA GLY A 263 -2.69 0.29 -6.09
C GLY A 263 -3.42 -0.60 -7.11
N LYS A 264 -3.27 -0.29 -8.41
CA LYS A 264 -3.78 -1.15 -9.49
C LYS A 264 -3.12 -2.54 -9.45
N TRP A 265 -1.80 -2.62 -9.28
CA TRP A 265 -1.11 -3.91 -9.17
C TRP A 265 -1.58 -4.71 -7.95
N THR A 266 -1.84 -4.04 -6.82
CA THR A 266 -2.40 -4.71 -5.64
C THR A 266 -3.76 -5.35 -5.95
N GLY A 267 -4.66 -4.63 -6.62
CA GLY A 267 -5.96 -5.17 -7.04
C GLY A 267 -5.84 -6.33 -8.04
N ILE A 268 -4.95 -6.24 -9.04
CA ILE A 268 -4.71 -7.32 -10.01
C ILE A 268 -4.19 -8.58 -9.30
N ASN A 269 -3.19 -8.45 -8.43
CA ASN A 269 -2.66 -9.59 -7.68
C ASN A 269 -3.70 -10.22 -6.75
N ALA A 270 -4.58 -9.42 -6.17
CA ALA A 270 -5.68 -9.95 -5.36
C ALA A 270 -6.66 -10.79 -6.19
N LEU A 271 -6.97 -10.35 -7.42
CA LEU A 271 -7.80 -11.14 -8.34
C LEU A 271 -7.11 -12.42 -8.78
N ASP A 272 -5.80 -12.36 -9.09
CA ASP A 272 -5.02 -13.52 -9.50
C ASP A 272 -4.89 -14.56 -8.37
N LEU A 273 -4.87 -14.10 -7.11
CA LEU A 273 -4.74 -14.94 -5.90
C LEU A 273 -6.10 -15.27 -5.25
N GLY A 274 -7.22 -14.86 -5.82
CA GLY A 274 -8.55 -15.14 -5.27
C GLY A 274 -8.88 -14.41 -3.95
N ILE A 275 -8.16 -13.34 -3.61
CA ILE A 275 -8.37 -12.61 -2.36
C ILE A 275 -9.38 -11.47 -2.54
N PRO A 276 -10.43 -11.38 -1.70
CA PRO A 276 -11.48 -10.36 -1.83
C PRO A 276 -11.03 -8.98 -1.34
N LEU A 277 -10.14 -8.34 -2.08
CA LEU A 277 -9.56 -7.02 -1.80
C LEU A 277 -10.52 -5.88 -2.20
N THR A 278 -11.75 -5.93 -1.73
CA THR A 278 -12.84 -5.10 -2.23
C THR A 278 -12.64 -3.62 -1.96
N LEU A 279 -12.30 -3.23 -0.73
CA LEU A 279 -12.10 -1.84 -0.33
C LEU A 279 -10.98 -1.17 -1.10
N ILE A 280 -9.81 -1.81 -1.17
CA ILE A 280 -8.62 -1.26 -1.84
C ILE A 280 -8.88 -1.13 -3.35
N SER A 281 -9.57 -2.10 -3.94
CA SER A 281 -9.98 -2.04 -5.36
C SER A 281 -10.95 -0.89 -5.62
N GLU A 282 -11.92 -0.66 -4.74
CA GLU A 282 -12.82 0.50 -4.84
C GLU A 282 -12.07 1.83 -4.75
N ALA A 283 -11.03 1.93 -3.92
CA ALA A 283 -10.19 3.13 -3.88
C ALA A 283 -9.48 3.39 -5.22
N VAL A 284 -9.05 2.34 -5.92
CA VAL A 284 -8.49 2.46 -7.28
C VAL A 284 -9.55 2.92 -8.27
N PHE A 285 -10.74 2.33 -8.23
CA PHE A 285 -11.85 2.73 -9.12
C PHE A 285 -12.35 4.15 -8.83
N ALA A 286 -12.39 4.58 -7.57
CA ALA A 286 -12.73 5.97 -7.22
C ALA A 286 -11.75 6.96 -7.87
N ARG A 287 -10.44 6.68 -7.89
CA ARG A 287 -9.46 7.49 -8.64
C ARG A 287 -9.74 7.48 -10.14
N CYS A 288 -10.10 6.32 -10.73
CA CYS A 288 -10.48 6.25 -12.13
C CYS A 288 -11.71 7.11 -12.43
N VAL A 289 -12.74 7.05 -11.58
CA VAL A 289 -13.93 7.92 -11.70
C VAL A 289 -13.55 9.39 -11.59
N SER A 290 -12.65 9.76 -10.67
CA SER A 290 -12.20 11.13 -10.50
C SER A 290 -11.56 11.69 -11.77
N ALA A 291 -10.85 10.88 -12.53
CA ALA A 291 -10.15 11.27 -13.76
C ALA A 291 -11.12 11.65 -14.91
N PHE A 292 -12.38 11.22 -14.87
CA PHE A 292 -13.39 11.53 -15.89
C PHE A 292 -14.07 12.92 -15.66
N LYS A 293 -13.31 13.95 -15.34
CA LYS A 293 -13.85 15.26 -14.90
C LYS A 293 -14.90 15.83 -15.83
N ASP A 294 -14.62 15.91 -17.14
CA ASP A 294 -15.55 16.50 -18.14
C ASP A 294 -16.80 15.62 -18.30
N GLN A 295 -16.65 14.31 -18.33
CA GLN A 295 -17.78 13.37 -18.41
C GLN A 295 -18.66 13.45 -17.16
N ARG A 296 -18.06 13.59 -15.97
CA ARG A 296 -18.81 13.78 -14.70
C ARG A 296 -19.59 15.10 -14.72
N ALA A 297 -18.99 16.19 -15.22
CA ALA A 297 -19.66 17.47 -15.35
C ALA A 297 -20.86 17.38 -16.31
N GLN A 298 -20.69 16.72 -17.46
CA GLN A 298 -21.77 16.47 -18.41
C GLN A 298 -22.89 15.60 -17.79
N ALA A 299 -22.54 14.51 -17.14
CA ALA A 299 -23.50 13.64 -16.47
C ALA A 299 -24.26 14.40 -15.38
N ASN A 300 -23.56 15.19 -14.56
CA ASN A 300 -24.22 16.01 -13.54
C ASN A 300 -25.26 16.96 -14.12
N SER A 301 -24.96 17.61 -15.26
CA SER A 301 -25.90 18.52 -15.91
C SER A 301 -27.16 17.79 -16.42
N LEU A 302 -27.06 16.52 -16.81
CA LEU A 302 -28.17 15.70 -17.29
C LEU A 302 -29.01 15.15 -16.15
N PHE A 303 -28.38 14.68 -15.06
CA PHE A 303 -29.08 14.06 -13.93
C PHE A 303 -29.53 15.04 -12.87
N GLY A 304 -29.00 16.29 -12.86
CA GLY A 304 -29.30 17.33 -11.87
C GLY A 304 -29.01 16.85 -10.43
N LYS A 305 -27.91 16.08 -10.23
CA LYS A 305 -27.60 15.50 -8.94
C LYS A 305 -27.37 16.57 -7.88
N THR A 306 -28.06 16.43 -6.76
CA THR A 306 -27.89 17.23 -5.54
C THR A 306 -27.62 16.30 -4.36
N ILE A 307 -26.86 16.79 -3.38
CA ILE A 307 -26.71 16.12 -2.08
C ILE A 307 -27.76 16.70 -1.15
N THR A 308 -28.51 15.80 -0.50
CA THR A 308 -29.46 16.21 0.53
C THR A 308 -28.72 16.43 1.84
N PRO A 309 -28.87 17.61 2.49
CA PRO A 309 -28.25 17.85 3.79
C PRO A 309 -28.71 16.83 4.84
N ILE A 310 -27.78 16.44 5.71
CA ILE A 310 -28.05 15.52 6.80
C ILE A 310 -28.57 16.32 7.99
N GLU A 311 -29.79 16.02 8.44
CA GLU A 311 -30.41 16.65 9.59
C GLU A 311 -30.00 15.96 10.90
N GLY A 312 -30.14 16.69 12.01
CA GLY A 312 -29.94 16.19 13.37
C GLY A 312 -28.68 16.72 14.05
N ASP A 313 -28.27 16.08 15.11
CA ASP A 313 -27.09 16.46 15.89
C ASP A 313 -25.80 16.18 15.13
N LYS A 314 -25.12 17.23 14.70
CA LYS A 314 -23.86 17.17 13.96
C LYS A 314 -22.76 16.47 14.75
N ALA A 315 -22.67 16.70 16.07
CA ALA A 315 -21.66 16.09 16.90
C ALA A 315 -21.84 14.56 16.99
N ALA A 316 -23.08 14.10 17.09
CA ALA A 316 -23.40 12.67 17.05
C ALA A 316 -23.07 12.04 15.69
N TRP A 317 -23.27 12.76 14.58
CA TRP A 317 -22.88 12.30 13.25
C TRP A 317 -21.35 12.24 13.07
N VAL A 318 -20.63 13.23 13.59
CA VAL A 318 -19.15 13.26 13.56
C VAL A 318 -18.56 12.09 14.36
N ASP A 319 -19.11 11.76 15.54
CA ASP A 319 -18.67 10.59 16.30
C ASP A 319 -18.99 9.27 15.58
N ALA A 320 -20.19 9.15 15.01
CA ALA A 320 -20.54 7.98 14.20
C ALA A 320 -19.61 7.81 12.99
N LEU A 321 -19.25 8.91 12.34
CA LEU A 321 -18.31 8.92 11.21
C LEU A 321 -16.88 8.52 11.64
N ARG A 322 -16.43 8.96 12.82
CA ARG A 322 -15.15 8.53 13.43
C ARG A 322 -15.10 7.00 13.57
N GLN A 323 -16.16 6.42 14.11
CA GLN A 323 -16.30 4.98 14.30
C GLN A 323 -16.33 4.25 12.93
N ALA A 324 -17.06 4.77 11.94
CA ALA A 324 -17.13 4.20 10.60
C ALA A 324 -15.76 4.24 9.91
N LEU A 325 -15.03 5.34 10.06
CA LEU A 325 -13.67 5.48 9.51
C LEU A 325 -12.71 4.47 10.16
N LEU A 326 -12.72 4.34 11.49
CA LEU A 326 -11.86 3.41 12.22
C LEU A 326 -12.12 1.96 11.78
N ALA A 327 -13.38 1.53 11.78
CA ALA A 327 -13.74 0.18 11.35
C ALA A 327 -13.33 -0.11 9.90
N SER A 328 -13.57 0.86 9.00
CA SER A 328 -13.19 0.72 7.59
C SER A 328 -11.67 0.66 7.39
N LYS A 329 -10.89 1.44 8.15
CA LYS A 329 -9.43 1.34 8.14
C LYS A 329 -8.94 -0.03 8.60
N ILE A 330 -9.53 -0.60 9.66
CA ILE A 330 -9.20 -1.96 10.11
C ILE A 330 -9.45 -2.97 9.00
N ILE A 331 -10.55 -2.88 8.26
CA ILE A 331 -10.82 -3.76 7.11
C ILE A 331 -9.81 -3.56 5.98
N SER A 332 -9.38 -2.32 5.71
CA SER A 332 -8.34 -2.04 4.71
C SER A 332 -7.05 -2.81 5.01
N TYR A 333 -6.58 -2.74 6.25
CA TYR A 333 -5.39 -3.47 6.69
C TYR A 333 -5.65 -4.99 6.72
N ALA A 334 -6.80 -5.43 7.19
CA ALA A 334 -7.16 -6.86 7.21
C ALA A 334 -7.10 -7.47 5.80
N GLN A 335 -7.70 -6.81 4.81
CA GLN A 335 -7.64 -7.24 3.41
C GLN A 335 -6.20 -7.25 2.87
N GLY A 336 -5.40 -6.22 3.21
CA GLY A 336 -3.99 -6.16 2.84
C GLY A 336 -3.18 -7.32 3.42
N PHE A 337 -3.37 -7.66 4.69
CA PHE A 337 -2.69 -8.79 5.33
C PHE A 337 -3.17 -10.14 4.82
N MET A 338 -4.44 -10.30 4.47
CA MET A 338 -4.93 -11.49 3.77
C MET A 338 -4.19 -11.70 2.45
N LEU A 339 -4.01 -10.64 1.67
CA LEU A 339 -3.27 -10.70 0.40
C LEU A 339 -1.78 -11.01 0.61
N ILE A 340 -1.13 -10.39 1.62
CA ILE A 340 0.27 -10.68 1.97
C ILE A 340 0.43 -12.15 2.37
N ARG A 341 -0.50 -12.68 3.16
CA ARG A 341 -0.48 -14.08 3.59
C ARG A 341 -0.56 -15.02 2.40
N GLU A 342 -1.58 -14.86 1.55
CA GLU A 342 -1.77 -15.72 0.37
C GLU A 342 -0.55 -15.69 -0.56
N ALA A 343 0.00 -14.50 -0.82
CA ALA A 343 1.20 -14.40 -1.64
C ALA A 343 2.42 -15.04 -0.97
N SER A 344 2.56 -14.94 0.35
CA SER A 344 3.64 -15.57 1.11
C SER A 344 3.59 -17.09 1.02
N GLU A 345 2.40 -17.67 1.14
CA GLU A 345 2.16 -19.11 1.04
C GLU A 345 2.42 -19.60 -0.40
N ASN A 346 1.91 -18.91 -1.41
CA ASN A 346 2.08 -19.29 -2.83
C ASN A 346 3.53 -19.17 -3.35
N ASN A 347 4.36 -18.34 -2.71
CA ASN A 347 5.75 -18.12 -3.14
C ASN A 347 6.79 -18.65 -2.14
N ASP A 348 6.40 -19.37 -1.11
CA ASP A 348 7.28 -19.88 -0.04
C ASP A 348 8.18 -18.80 0.60
N TRP A 349 7.65 -17.58 0.78
CA TRP A 349 8.42 -16.47 1.35
C TRP A 349 8.60 -16.55 2.86
N ALA A 350 7.74 -17.26 3.56
CA ALA A 350 7.74 -17.42 5.03
C ALA A 350 7.75 -16.07 5.78
N LEU A 351 6.88 -15.14 5.37
CA LEU A 351 6.83 -13.79 5.94
C LEU A 351 6.41 -13.79 7.41
N ASN A 352 7.05 -12.94 8.20
CA ASN A 352 6.57 -12.61 9.54
C ASN A 352 5.62 -11.41 9.44
N TYR A 353 4.31 -11.66 9.57
CA TYR A 353 3.27 -10.62 9.41
C TYR A 353 3.32 -9.58 10.52
N GLY A 354 3.59 -9.99 11.76
CA GLY A 354 3.77 -9.07 12.88
C GLY A 354 4.93 -8.11 12.64
N ASN A 355 6.10 -8.62 12.25
CA ASN A 355 7.25 -7.78 11.91
C ASN A 355 6.95 -6.89 10.71
N THR A 356 6.22 -7.36 9.72
CA THR A 356 5.80 -6.54 8.57
C THR A 356 4.99 -5.31 9.03
N ALA A 357 4.04 -5.48 9.96
CA ALA A 357 3.30 -4.36 10.53
C ALA A 357 4.23 -3.36 11.24
N LEU A 358 5.24 -3.86 11.96
CA LEU A 358 6.18 -3.03 12.68
C LEU A 358 7.07 -2.15 11.77
N LEU A 359 7.30 -2.55 10.53
CA LEU A 359 8.04 -1.72 9.57
C LEU A 359 7.31 -0.42 9.23
N TRP A 360 5.99 -0.37 9.42
CA TRP A 360 5.13 0.75 9.04
C TRP A 360 4.84 1.74 10.18
N ARG A 361 5.45 1.54 11.36
CA ARG A 361 5.19 2.36 12.56
C ARG A 361 5.63 3.81 12.42
N GLU A 362 6.79 4.05 11.80
CA GLU A 362 7.34 5.38 11.58
C GLU A 362 7.92 5.51 10.17
N GLY A 363 8.08 6.75 9.69
CA GLY A 363 8.64 7.02 8.36
C GLY A 363 7.84 6.44 7.20
N CYS A 364 6.55 6.27 7.37
CA CYS A 364 5.66 5.56 6.47
C CYS A 364 4.34 6.31 6.27
N ILE A 365 3.83 6.34 5.05
CA ILE A 365 2.56 7.02 4.73
C ILE A 365 1.36 6.39 5.46
N ILE A 366 1.41 5.09 5.73
CA ILE A 366 0.34 4.37 6.43
C ILE A 366 0.62 4.16 7.93
N ARG A 367 1.50 4.97 8.54
CA ARG A 367 1.66 4.99 9.99
C ARG A 367 0.29 5.14 10.69
N SER A 368 -0.02 4.23 11.61
CA SER A 368 -1.29 4.19 12.34
C SER A 368 -1.09 3.65 13.75
N ALA A 369 -1.88 4.14 14.70
CA ALA A 369 -1.81 3.74 16.11
C ALA A 369 -1.94 2.23 16.35
N PHE A 370 -2.77 1.54 15.57
CA PHE A 370 -3.07 0.11 15.77
C PHE A 370 -2.07 -0.87 15.12
N LEU A 371 -0.95 -0.40 14.54
CA LEU A 371 0.06 -1.31 13.97
C LEU A 371 0.70 -2.24 15.02
N GLY A 372 0.85 -1.74 16.25
CA GLY A 372 1.26 -2.57 17.38
C GLY A 372 0.27 -3.69 17.70
N ASN A 373 -1.03 -3.40 17.61
CA ASN A 373 -2.08 -4.40 17.82
C ASN A 373 -2.09 -5.47 16.71
N ILE A 374 -1.74 -5.11 15.47
CA ILE A 374 -1.56 -6.09 14.39
C ILE A 374 -0.42 -7.05 14.71
N ARG A 375 0.74 -6.53 15.17
CA ARG A 375 1.83 -7.38 15.63
C ARG A 375 1.37 -8.33 16.72
N ASP A 376 0.74 -7.81 17.76
CA ASP A 376 0.30 -8.59 18.93
C ASP A 376 -0.67 -9.71 18.51
N ALA A 377 -1.57 -9.42 17.56
CA ALA A 377 -2.51 -10.40 17.00
C ALA A 377 -1.78 -11.58 16.32
N TYR A 378 -0.77 -11.28 15.49
CA TYR A 378 0.01 -12.33 14.81
C TYR A 378 1.03 -13.02 15.72
N GLU A 379 1.52 -12.38 16.77
CA GLU A 379 2.33 -13.05 17.80
C GLU A 379 1.48 -14.02 18.63
N ALA A 380 0.24 -13.65 18.95
CA ALA A 380 -0.69 -14.51 19.66
C ALA A 380 -1.22 -15.67 18.79
N ASN A 381 -1.42 -15.43 17.50
CA ASN A 381 -1.88 -16.43 16.54
C ASN A 381 -1.19 -16.23 15.17
N PRO A 382 -0.06 -16.90 14.91
CA PRO A 382 0.63 -16.83 13.61
C PRO A 382 -0.22 -17.29 12.42
N ASP A 383 -1.22 -18.14 12.67
CA ASP A 383 -2.13 -18.68 11.66
C ASP A 383 -3.39 -17.83 11.43
N LEU A 384 -3.45 -16.63 12.03
CA LEU A 384 -4.59 -15.74 11.89
C LEU A 384 -4.79 -15.33 10.43
N VAL A 385 -5.89 -15.76 9.82
CA VAL A 385 -6.21 -15.45 8.41
C VAL A 385 -6.83 -14.07 8.26
N PHE A 386 -7.72 -13.69 9.18
CA PHE A 386 -8.46 -12.44 9.13
C PHE A 386 -8.30 -11.66 10.44
N LEU A 387 -7.72 -10.47 10.37
CA LEU A 387 -7.48 -9.63 11.57
C LEU A 387 -8.75 -9.38 12.40
N GLY A 388 -9.91 -9.25 11.75
CA GLY A 388 -11.18 -9.07 12.43
C GLY A 388 -11.61 -10.25 13.33
N SER A 389 -10.92 -11.39 13.26
CA SER A 389 -11.13 -12.54 14.16
C SER A 389 -10.27 -12.48 15.43
N ASP A 390 -9.27 -11.59 15.49
CA ASP A 390 -8.51 -11.32 16.71
C ASP A 390 -9.40 -10.65 17.76
N PRO A 391 -9.30 -10.98 19.05
CA PRO A 391 -10.16 -10.45 20.10
C PRO A 391 -10.19 -8.91 20.19
N TYR A 392 -9.05 -8.24 20.01
CA TYR A 392 -8.98 -6.78 20.03
C TYR A 392 -9.72 -6.18 18.83
N PHE A 393 -9.39 -6.59 17.61
CA PHE A 393 -10.01 -6.06 16.40
C PHE A 393 -11.49 -6.41 16.29
N LYS A 394 -11.89 -7.62 16.72
CA LYS A 394 -13.28 -8.03 16.81
C LYS A 394 -14.06 -7.08 17.72
N GLY A 395 -13.56 -6.81 18.93
CA GLY A 395 -14.21 -5.92 19.88
C GLY A 395 -14.39 -4.50 19.34
N VAL A 396 -13.38 -3.96 18.64
CA VAL A 396 -13.46 -2.65 17.99
C VAL A 396 -14.51 -2.65 16.88
N LEU A 397 -14.50 -3.66 15.99
CA LEU A 397 -15.47 -3.77 14.90
C LEU A 397 -16.89 -3.91 15.41
N GLU A 398 -17.14 -4.75 16.42
CA GLU A 398 -18.46 -4.92 17.05
C GLU A 398 -18.99 -3.60 17.65
N THR A 399 -18.09 -2.85 18.31
CA THR A 399 -18.44 -1.54 18.88
C THR A 399 -18.81 -0.52 17.81
N CYS A 400 -18.05 -0.46 16.72
CA CYS A 400 -18.24 0.52 15.64
C CYS A 400 -19.41 0.17 14.70
N LEU A 401 -19.77 -1.09 14.59
CA LEU A 401 -20.69 -1.60 13.56
C LEU A 401 -22.05 -0.87 13.49
N PRO A 402 -22.75 -0.56 14.62
CA PRO A 402 -24.02 0.16 14.54
C PRO A 402 -23.89 1.57 13.96
N ALA A 403 -22.85 2.31 14.37
CA ALA A 403 -22.57 3.65 13.88
C ALA A 403 -22.16 3.62 12.40
N TRP A 404 -21.33 2.66 12.02
CA TRP A 404 -20.86 2.48 10.65
C TRP A 404 -22.01 2.19 9.69
N ARG A 405 -22.95 1.27 10.04
CA ARG A 405 -24.16 1.03 9.25
C ARG A 405 -25.00 2.29 9.08
N LYS A 406 -25.17 3.05 10.16
CA LYS A 406 -25.94 4.30 10.15
C LYS A 406 -25.32 5.34 9.20
N VAL A 407 -24.00 5.50 9.22
CA VAL A 407 -23.28 6.45 8.36
C VAL A 407 -23.41 6.07 6.89
N VAL A 408 -23.10 4.81 6.54
CA VAL A 408 -23.16 4.34 5.14
C VAL A 408 -24.61 4.42 4.60
N ALA A 409 -25.60 3.97 5.36
CA ALA A 409 -27.00 4.07 4.96
C ALA A 409 -27.42 5.54 4.72
N LYS A 410 -27.03 6.46 5.62
CA LYS A 410 -27.35 7.89 5.50
C LYS A 410 -26.66 8.53 4.30
N ALA A 411 -25.40 8.19 4.05
CA ALA A 411 -24.67 8.70 2.88
C ALA A 411 -25.36 8.31 1.58
N ILE A 412 -25.75 7.04 1.43
CA ILE A 412 -26.49 6.55 0.26
C ILE A 412 -27.83 7.28 0.10
N GLU A 413 -28.60 7.40 1.18
CA GLU A 413 -29.87 8.11 1.19
C GLU A 413 -29.74 9.57 0.75
N CYS A 414 -28.68 10.25 1.19
CA CYS A 414 -28.41 11.65 0.88
C CYS A 414 -27.66 11.87 -0.46
N GLY A 415 -27.28 10.81 -1.16
CA GLY A 415 -26.56 10.89 -2.45
C GLY A 415 -25.07 11.19 -2.32
N ILE A 416 -24.46 10.94 -1.15
CA ILE A 416 -23.03 11.08 -0.91
C ILE A 416 -22.30 9.79 -1.33
N PRO A 417 -21.36 9.81 -2.27
CA PRO A 417 -20.59 8.63 -2.66
C PRO A 417 -19.70 8.14 -1.51
N MET A 418 -19.79 6.85 -1.20
CA MET A 418 -19.02 6.21 -0.12
C MET A 418 -18.53 4.82 -0.53
N PRO A 419 -17.81 4.70 -1.65
CA PRO A 419 -17.48 3.40 -2.23
C PRO A 419 -16.65 2.54 -1.28
N CYS A 420 -15.65 3.08 -0.60
CA CYS A 420 -14.78 2.30 0.27
C CYS A 420 -15.43 1.92 1.60
N MET A 421 -16.11 2.84 2.29
CA MET A 421 -16.81 2.52 3.54
C MET A 421 -17.96 1.53 3.32
N ALA A 422 -18.68 1.66 2.20
CA ALA A 422 -19.75 0.74 1.82
C ALA A 422 -19.20 -0.65 1.43
N SER A 423 -18.11 -0.69 0.67
CA SER A 423 -17.44 -1.93 0.29
C SER A 423 -16.90 -2.67 1.51
N ALA A 424 -16.30 -1.95 2.46
CA ALA A 424 -15.74 -2.53 3.67
C ALA A 424 -16.81 -3.20 4.56
N ILE A 425 -17.94 -2.54 4.78
CA ILE A 425 -19.01 -3.11 5.61
C ILE A 425 -19.69 -4.30 4.91
N THR A 426 -19.89 -4.24 3.60
CA THR A 426 -20.42 -5.37 2.82
C THR A 426 -19.46 -6.54 2.76
N PHE A 427 -18.16 -6.30 2.69
CA PHE A 427 -17.15 -7.35 2.85
C PHE A 427 -17.26 -8.03 4.20
N LEU A 428 -17.33 -7.26 5.31
CA LEU A 428 -17.45 -7.82 6.65
C LEU A 428 -18.71 -8.66 6.78
N ASP A 429 -19.85 -8.16 6.30
CA ASP A 429 -21.14 -8.89 6.33
C ASP A 429 -21.06 -10.19 5.54
N GLY A 430 -20.47 -10.15 4.34
CA GLY A 430 -20.26 -11.35 3.53
C GLY A 430 -19.32 -12.35 4.19
N TYR A 431 -18.18 -11.87 4.68
CA TYR A 431 -17.13 -12.71 5.27
C TYR A 431 -17.59 -13.39 6.58
N THR A 432 -18.47 -12.75 7.32
CA THR A 432 -19.04 -13.29 8.58
C THR A 432 -20.37 -14.03 8.40
N SER A 433 -20.87 -14.17 7.16
CA SER A 433 -22.09 -14.91 6.87
C SER A 433 -21.80 -16.39 6.64
N GLU A 434 -22.41 -17.26 7.45
CA GLU A 434 -22.32 -18.71 7.29
C GLU A 434 -22.86 -19.16 5.91
N ARG A 435 -23.90 -18.49 5.41
CA ARG A 435 -24.53 -18.83 4.13
C ARG A 435 -24.70 -17.60 3.26
N LEU A 436 -24.14 -17.66 2.06
CA LEU A 436 -24.23 -16.63 1.03
C LEU A 436 -25.21 -17.05 -0.09
N PRO A 437 -25.76 -16.10 -0.87
CA PRO A 437 -26.62 -16.39 -2.01
C PRO A 437 -25.85 -17.00 -3.20
N ALA A 438 -24.59 -17.34 -3.04
CA ALA A 438 -23.76 -18.02 -4.02
C ALA A 438 -24.27 -19.40 -4.43
N ASN A 439 -25.13 -20.02 -3.60
CA ASN A 439 -25.86 -21.23 -3.95
C ASN A 439 -26.75 -21.03 -5.20
N LEU A 440 -27.42 -19.89 -5.34
CA LEU A 440 -28.19 -19.58 -6.55
C LEU A 440 -27.28 -19.35 -7.75
N LEU A 441 -26.17 -18.62 -7.55
CA LEU A 441 -25.19 -18.39 -8.60
C LEU A 441 -24.65 -19.73 -9.14
N GLN A 442 -24.29 -20.65 -8.26
CA GLN A 442 -23.77 -21.98 -8.67
C GLN A 442 -24.86 -22.82 -9.35
N ALA A 443 -26.12 -22.75 -8.87
CA ALA A 443 -27.25 -23.39 -9.54
C ALA A 443 -27.49 -22.84 -10.95
N GLN A 444 -27.35 -21.51 -11.15
CA GLN A 444 -27.43 -20.90 -12.49
C GLN A 444 -26.32 -21.40 -13.40
N ARG A 445 -25.07 -21.52 -12.92
CA ARG A 445 -23.95 -22.08 -13.67
C ARG A 445 -24.21 -23.53 -14.08
N ASP A 446 -24.76 -24.34 -13.17
CA ASP A 446 -25.11 -25.71 -13.49
C ASP A 446 -26.28 -25.79 -14.50
N TYR A 447 -27.28 -24.90 -14.36
CA TYR A 447 -28.42 -24.84 -15.26
C TYR A 447 -28.02 -24.60 -16.75
N PHE A 448 -27.15 -23.60 -16.98
CA PHE A 448 -26.80 -23.23 -18.35
C PHE A 448 -25.56 -23.97 -18.92
N GLY A 449 -24.71 -24.55 -18.06
CA GLY A 449 -23.43 -25.09 -18.52
C GLY A 449 -22.99 -26.39 -17.84
N ALA A 450 -23.86 -27.01 -17.03
CA ALA A 450 -23.56 -28.25 -16.28
C ALA A 450 -22.24 -28.12 -15.46
N HIS A 451 -22.02 -26.95 -14.84
CA HIS A 451 -20.78 -26.64 -14.12
C HIS A 451 -20.70 -27.29 -12.74
N THR A 452 -21.62 -28.18 -12.42
CA THR A 452 -21.70 -28.94 -11.19
C THR A 452 -21.77 -28.11 -9.90
N TYR A 453 -22.12 -28.70 -8.81
CA TYR A 453 -22.16 -28.08 -7.49
C TYR A 453 -22.00 -29.13 -6.39
N GLU A 454 -21.49 -28.71 -5.23
CA GLU A 454 -21.54 -29.50 -4.02
C GLU A 454 -22.88 -29.33 -3.30
N ARG A 455 -23.33 -30.33 -2.57
CA ARG A 455 -24.57 -30.27 -1.77
C ARG A 455 -24.25 -30.14 -0.29
N THR A 456 -25.07 -29.39 0.44
CA THR A 456 -24.95 -29.22 1.89
C THR A 456 -25.31 -30.48 2.69
N ASP A 457 -26.04 -31.43 2.07
CA ASP A 457 -26.47 -32.70 2.64
C ASP A 457 -25.62 -33.88 2.17
N LYS A 458 -24.47 -33.63 1.58
CA LYS A 458 -23.49 -34.62 1.10
C LYS A 458 -22.08 -34.23 1.56
N PRO A 459 -21.14 -35.21 1.57
CA PRO A 459 -19.73 -34.91 1.87
C PRO A 459 -19.15 -33.87 0.91
N ARG A 460 -18.19 -33.06 1.43
CA ARG A 460 -17.40 -32.14 0.60
C ARG A 460 -16.56 -32.90 -0.42
N GLY A 461 -16.38 -32.32 -1.62
CA GLY A 461 -15.67 -32.93 -2.73
C GLY A 461 -16.54 -33.83 -3.62
N GLU A 462 -17.81 -34.04 -3.29
CA GLU A 462 -18.77 -34.73 -4.16
C GLU A 462 -19.55 -33.71 -5.01
N PHE A 463 -19.40 -33.78 -6.33
CA PHE A 463 -19.99 -32.86 -7.28
C PHE A 463 -21.20 -33.45 -7.97
N PHE A 464 -22.25 -32.67 -8.13
CA PHE A 464 -23.55 -33.04 -8.68
C PHE A 464 -23.91 -32.17 -9.86
N HIS A 465 -24.61 -32.73 -10.83
CA HIS A 465 -25.30 -32.00 -11.90
C HIS A 465 -26.80 -32.32 -11.85
N THR A 466 -27.62 -31.34 -12.11
CA THR A 466 -29.08 -31.50 -12.20
C THR A 466 -29.55 -31.25 -13.65
N ASN A 467 -30.27 -32.20 -14.23
CA ASN A 467 -30.97 -31.96 -15.48
C ASN A 467 -32.21 -31.06 -15.25
N TRP A 468 -31.98 -29.77 -15.06
CA TRP A 468 -33.01 -28.77 -14.70
C TRP A 468 -34.16 -28.69 -15.68
N THR A 469 -33.91 -28.94 -16.97
CA THR A 469 -34.91 -28.80 -18.05
C THR A 469 -35.61 -30.10 -18.36
N GLY A 470 -35.07 -31.23 -17.89
CA GLY A 470 -35.50 -32.56 -18.31
C GLY A 470 -35.13 -32.92 -19.78
N LYS A 471 -34.39 -32.05 -20.46
CA LYS A 471 -33.96 -32.22 -21.87
C LYS A 471 -32.43 -32.26 -22.03
N GLY A 472 -31.68 -32.09 -20.96
CA GLY A 472 -30.24 -32.16 -20.96
C GLY A 472 -29.72 -33.61 -20.95
N GLY A 473 -28.43 -33.77 -21.22
CA GLY A 473 -27.70 -35.03 -21.06
C GLY A 473 -27.10 -35.22 -19.68
N ASP A 474 -26.37 -36.31 -19.49
CA ASP A 474 -25.66 -36.64 -18.24
C ASP A 474 -24.19 -36.15 -18.25
N THR A 475 -23.79 -35.38 -19.26
CA THR A 475 -22.42 -34.87 -19.38
C THR A 475 -22.25 -33.60 -18.56
N ALA A 476 -21.35 -33.62 -17.62
CA ALA A 476 -20.97 -32.45 -16.81
C ALA A 476 -19.72 -31.76 -17.37
N SER A 477 -19.62 -30.45 -17.16
CA SER A 477 -18.40 -29.68 -17.39
C SER A 477 -17.35 -30.00 -16.32
N THR A 478 -16.08 -29.71 -16.61
CA THR A 478 -15.01 -29.76 -15.60
C THR A 478 -15.25 -28.74 -14.52
N THR A 479 -14.93 -29.11 -13.27
CA THR A 479 -14.92 -28.17 -12.13
C THR A 479 -13.73 -27.23 -12.29
N TYR A 480 -13.95 -25.92 -12.09
CA TYR A 480 -12.90 -24.94 -12.02
C TYR A 480 -12.75 -24.52 -10.56
N ASP A 481 -11.53 -24.62 -10.02
CA ASP A 481 -11.18 -24.04 -8.72
C ASP A 481 -11.04 -22.52 -8.83
N ILE A 482 -11.33 -21.83 -7.74
CA ILE A 482 -11.18 -20.36 -7.63
C ILE A 482 -9.71 -20.04 -7.42
#